data_adfc49bf8e1de48158caeb3049203402
#
_entry.id   adfc49bf8e1de48158caeb3049203402
#
_cell.length_a   1.000
_cell.length_b   1.000
_cell.length_c   1.000
_cell.angle_alpha   90.00
_cell.angle_beta   90.00
_cell.angle_gamma   90.00
#
_symmetry.space_group_name_H-M   'P 1'
#
loop_
_entity.id
_entity.type
_entity.pdbx_description
1 polymer ?
#
loop_
_entity_poly.entity_id
_entity_poly.type
_entity_poly.pdbx_seq_one_letter_code
_entity_poly.pdbx_strand_id
1 'polypeptide(L)'
;MEKFNLAVSRFYRRKYDDCIKICDSILSQNPNDLSSQLLKTHCIRRKNYIDHLESDESSIGDMILDDHSISTLPRPGTSFKNVGIAQGGAARPITSSGRPMTGVVRPGTVSKMGNSSGNIVRAGTGMNLSRAMTSGGRYLRAATASLQSINSSMTLDTKSINPKTIVIKKSLSKAVVDYLFYVEKNYKLFLEIASEGTKVSNYEDWWWKYNLGKVYYKLGMLEEAEQQLLSALKLNTTFPYLPLQLSLVYTKMDQPLRSIECLQTSSNNNKGEIYFKIYEARVEELLQHYDRSVALYKEVLLNDNCNFEAIACIGANHFLNNNPELALGFYKRLFELGFGSPEILNNLGLCALFANQYDFCITCFEKALLYPEINDITTSDIWYNISQVGIYVGDLGLARQALKIALSFNDKNIEAMNNMAVLDLREGKNEQAKNLFENACKINEFLYEPLFNLSIIKYNQGDNEEAFKYANLCLEKAPDNFEAKELLSKVKNQLI
;
A
#
# COMPACT_ATOMS: atom_id res chain seq x y z
N MET A 1 4.18 32.74 -3.67
CA MET A 1 4.69 31.34 -3.66
C MET A 1 4.75 30.76 -2.25
N GLU A 2 5.39 31.39 -1.27
CA GLU A 2 5.53 30.83 0.09
C GLU A 2 4.19 30.58 0.79
N LYS A 3 3.24 31.52 0.70
CA LYS A 3 1.90 31.35 1.31
C LYS A 3 1.12 30.19 0.69
N PHE A 4 1.21 30.00 -0.63
CA PHE A 4 0.54 28.90 -1.32
C PHE A 4 1.14 27.54 -0.91
N ASN A 5 2.47 27.45 -0.85
CA ASN A 5 3.14 26.23 -0.38
C ASN A 5 2.77 25.90 1.07
N LEU A 6 2.60 26.93 1.91
CA LEU A 6 2.10 26.74 3.27
C LEU A 6 0.64 26.22 3.28
N ALA A 7 -0.22 26.74 2.41
CA ALA A 7 -1.58 26.25 2.26
C ALA A 7 -1.61 24.78 1.82
N VAL A 8 -0.79 24.42 0.85
CA VAL A 8 -0.63 23.02 0.39
C VAL A 8 -0.13 22.11 1.53
N SER A 9 0.86 22.56 2.31
CA SER A 9 1.32 21.82 3.48
C SER A 9 0.21 21.59 4.50
N ARG A 10 -0.64 22.62 4.76
CA ARG A 10 -1.79 22.48 5.66
C ARG A 10 -2.84 21.52 5.11
N PHE A 11 -3.07 21.52 3.80
CA PHE A 11 -3.97 20.57 3.15
C PHE A 11 -3.52 19.11 3.36
N TYR A 12 -2.24 18.80 3.10
CA TYR A 12 -1.71 17.45 3.32
C TYR A 12 -1.72 17.02 4.79
N ARG A 13 -1.63 17.98 5.72
CA ARG A 13 -1.76 17.74 7.17
C ARG A 13 -3.21 17.69 7.65
N ARG A 14 -4.18 17.65 6.75
CA ARG A 14 -5.63 17.58 7.02
C ARG A 14 -6.17 18.77 7.83
N LYS A 15 -5.44 19.90 7.90
CA LYS A 15 -5.86 21.14 8.55
C LYS A 15 -6.61 22.02 7.57
N TYR A 16 -7.83 21.60 7.21
CA TYR A 16 -8.60 22.23 6.14
C TYR A 16 -8.99 23.68 6.45
N ASP A 17 -9.37 23.97 7.69
CA ASP A 17 -9.75 25.32 8.10
C ASP A 17 -8.59 26.34 7.99
N ASP A 18 -7.39 25.92 8.41
CA ASP A 18 -6.20 26.77 8.29
C ASP A 18 -5.80 26.93 6.81
N CYS A 19 -5.94 25.87 6.01
CA CYS A 19 -5.71 25.95 4.58
C CYS A 19 -6.67 26.95 3.91
N ILE A 20 -7.97 26.90 4.22
CA ILE A 20 -8.99 27.81 3.69
C ILE A 20 -8.65 29.26 4.05
N LYS A 21 -8.30 29.56 5.31
CA LYS A 21 -7.91 30.91 5.74
C LYS A 21 -6.72 31.46 4.95
N ILE A 22 -5.70 30.61 4.70
CA ILE A 22 -4.53 31.01 3.92
C ILE A 22 -4.92 31.24 2.46
N CYS A 23 -5.72 30.37 1.87
CA CYS A 23 -6.24 30.54 0.50
C CYS A 23 -7.06 31.86 0.38
N ASP A 24 -7.91 32.18 1.36
CA ASP A 24 -8.67 33.41 1.39
C ASP A 24 -7.75 34.66 1.47
N SER A 25 -6.67 34.56 2.23
CA SER A 25 -5.67 35.66 2.28
C SER A 25 -4.93 35.84 0.94
N ILE A 26 -4.76 34.80 0.15
CA ILE A 26 -4.15 34.89 -1.19
C ILE A 26 -5.18 35.46 -2.19
N LEU A 27 -6.41 34.93 -2.15
CA LEU A 27 -7.49 35.39 -3.04
C LEU A 27 -7.93 36.84 -2.78
N SER A 28 -7.78 37.34 -1.57
CA SER A 28 -8.01 38.76 -1.29
C SER A 28 -7.00 39.69 -1.98
N GLN A 29 -5.78 39.18 -2.25
CA GLN A 29 -4.76 39.90 -3.00
C GLN A 29 -4.90 39.70 -4.52
N ASN A 30 -5.16 38.46 -4.93
CA ASN A 30 -5.33 38.07 -6.34
C ASN A 30 -6.58 37.21 -6.52
N PRO A 31 -7.75 37.79 -6.83
CA PRO A 31 -9.02 37.04 -6.94
C PRO A 31 -9.02 35.99 -8.03
N ASN A 32 -8.19 36.15 -9.06
CA ASN A 32 -8.12 35.25 -10.24
C ASN A 32 -7.05 34.14 -10.11
N ASP A 33 -6.51 33.91 -8.92
CA ASP A 33 -5.57 32.80 -8.72
C ASP A 33 -6.30 31.46 -8.68
N LEU A 34 -6.32 30.79 -9.83
CA LEU A 34 -6.97 29.48 -10.03
C LEU A 34 -6.42 28.41 -9.08
N SER A 35 -5.13 28.44 -8.78
CA SER A 35 -4.49 27.45 -7.92
C SER A 35 -5.05 27.50 -6.51
N SER A 36 -5.16 28.71 -5.94
CA SER A 36 -5.73 28.91 -4.60
C SER A 36 -7.23 28.67 -4.56
N GLN A 37 -7.98 28.98 -5.65
CA GLN A 37 -9.41 28.65 -5.77
C GLN A 37 -9.64 27.15 -5.77
N LEU A 38 -8.87 26.40 -6.58
CA LEU A 38 -8.94 24.93 -6.64
C LEU A 38 -8.59 24.29 -5.29
N LEU A 39 -7.53 24.74 -4.65
CA LEU A 39 -7.15 24.20 -3.35
C LEU A 39 -8.22 24.46 -2.29
N LYS A 40 -8.82 25.68 -2.28
CA LYS A 40 -9.92 26.03 -1.38
C LYS A 40 -11.14 25.13 -1.63
N THR A 41 -11.55 24.92 -2.88
CA THR A 41 -12.69 24.06 -3.22
C THR A 41 -12.43 22.61 -2.81
N HIS A 42 -11.20 22.12 -2.99
CA HIS A 42 -10.82 20.81 -2.49
C HIS A 42 -10.90 20.69 -0.96
N CYS A 43 -10.46 21.72 -0.22
CA CYS A 43 -10.58 21.76 1.23
C CYS A 43 -12.05 21.70 1.67
N ILE A 44 -12.90 22.53 1.05
CA ILE A 44 -14.34 22.57 1.37
C ILE A 44 -15.01 21.22 1.08
N ARG A 45 -14.71 20.63 -0.08
CA ARG A 45 -15.22 19.31 -0.45
C ARG A 45 -14.82 18.24 0.56
N ARG A 46 -13.53 18.20 0.96
CA ARG A 46 -13.03 17.23 1.92
C ARG A 46 -13.59 17.44 3.32
N LYS A 47 -13.78 18.70 3.74
CA LYS A 47 -14.34 19.04 5.05
C LYS A 47 -15.82 18.67 5.16
N ASN A 48 -16.60 18.94 4.10
CA ASN A 48 -18.04 18.73 4.07
C ASN A 48 -18.44 17.41 3.37
N TYR A 49 -17.48 16.49 3.24
CA TYR A 49 -17.80 15.18 2.68
C TYR A 49 -18.73 14.44 3.63
N ILE A 50 -19.96 14.24 3.15
CA ILE A 50 -20.98 13.46 3.84
C ILE A 50 -21.02 12.09 3.16
N ASP A 51 -20.94 11.05 3.95
CA ASP A 51 -21.06 9.70 3.47
C ASP A 51 -22.52 9.39 3.15
N HIS A 52 -22.81 9.17 1.89
CA HIS A 52 -24.11 8.75 1.42
C HIS A 52 -24.24 7.22 1.43
N LEU A 53 -23.80 6.57 2.50
CA LEU A 53 -23.94 5.12 2.67
C LEU A 53 -25.40 4.64 2.58
N GLU A 54 -26.36 5.54 2.76
CA GLU A 54 -27.78 5.25 2.68
C GLU A 54 -28.39 5.53 1.29
N SER A 55 -27.64 6.10 0.35
CA SER A 55 -28.14 6.27 -1.02
C SER A 55 -27.85 5.01 -1.84
N ASP A 56 -28.76 4.08 -1.78
CA ASP A 56 -28.69 2.74 -2.38
C ASP A 56 -28.71 2.69 -3.91
N GLU A 57 -28.44 3.79 -4.61
CA GLU A 57 -28.64 3.84 -6.05
C GLU A 57 -27.51 3.21 -6.87
N SER A 58 -26.31 3.05 -6.32
CA SER A 58 -25.21 2.36 -7.00
C SER A 58 -24.71 1.17 -6.21
N SER A 59 -24.85 -0.03 -6.77
CA SER A 59 -24.27 -1.23 -6.17
C SER A 59 -22.75 -1.23 -6.31
N ILE A 60 -22.04 -1.92 -5.41
CA ILE A 60 -20.58 -2.08 -5.53
C ILE A 60 -20.25 -2.78 -6.86
N GLY A 61 -21.11 -3.69 -7.33
CA GLY A 61 -20.98 -4.32 -8.63
C GLY A 61 -20.92 -3.32 -9.76
N ASP A 62 -21.80 -2.29 -9.73
CA ASP A 62 -21.85 -1.25 -10.77
C ASP A 62 -20.58 -0.36 -10.76
N MET A 63 -19.97 -0.14 -9.59
CA MET A 63 -18.73 0.63 -9.46
C MET A 63 -17.49 -0.15 -9.91
N ILE A 64 -17.48 -1.46 -9.74
CA ILE A 64 -16.36 -2.34 -10.06
C ILE A 64 -16.45 -2.84 -11.50
N LEU A 65 -17.65 -3.13 -11.99
CA LEU A 65 -17.87 -3.58 -13.37
C LEU A 65 -17.74 -2.39 -14.32
N ASP A 66 -16.87 -2.51 -15.33
CA ASP A 66 -16.80 -1.52 -16.39
C ASP A 66 -18.08 -1.55 -17.23
N ASP A 67 -18.61 -0.41 -17.60
CA ASP A 67 -19.81 -0.29 -18.46
C ASP A 67 -19.67 -1.11 -19.75
N HIS A 68 -18.44 -1.33 -20.23
CA HIS A 68 -18.15 -2.14 -21.40
C HIS A 68 -18.27 -3.65 -21.17
N SER A 69 -17.94 -4.14 -19.99
CA SER A 69 -18.11 -5.57 -19.66
C SER A 69 -19.59 -5.92 -19.52
N ILE A 70 -20.40 -4.99 -19.01
CA ILE A 70 -21.85 -5.15 -18.89
C ILE A 70 -22.55 -5.13 -20.26
N SER A 71 -22.02 -4.32 -21.20
CA SER A 71 -22.61 -4.21 -22.56
C SER A 71 -22.31 -5.41 -23.46
N THR A 72 -21.28 -6.20 -23.15
CA THR A 72 -20.86 -7.36 -23.95
C THR A 72 -21.42 -8.68 -23.45
N LEU A 73 -21.81 -8.76 -22.18
CA LEU A 73 -22.40 -9.97 -21.61
C LEU A 73 -23.94 -9.92 -21.72
N PRO A 74 -24.59 -10.91 -22.35
CA PRO A 74 -26.04 -10.96 -22.37
C PRO A 74 -26.56 -11.16 -20.96
N ARG A 75 -27.30 -10.17 -20.45
CA ARG A 75 -27.98 -10.30 -19.15
C ARG A 75 -28.95 -11.48 -19.17
N PRO A 76 -29.08 -12.26 -18.09
CA PRO A 76 -30.13 -13.27 -18.02
C PRO A 76 -31.50 -12.63 -18.30
N GLY A 77 -32.18 -13.08 -19.38
CA GLY A 77 -33.46 -12.54 -19.79
C GLY A 77 -33.46 -11.50 -20.93
N THR A 78 -32.29 -11.04 -21.41
CA THR A 78 -32.21 -10.25 -22.63
C THR A 78 -32.26 -11.17 -23.84
N SER A 79 -33.18 -10.89 -24.78
CA SER A 79 -33.36 -11.71 -25.97
C SER A 79 -32.11 -11.69 -26.84
N PHE A 80 -31.67 -12.85 -27.31
CA PHE A 80 -30.55 -13.07 -28.25
C PHE A 80 -30.62 -12.25 -29.55
N LYS A 81 -31.76 -11.61 -29.83
CA LYS A 81 -31.94 -10.78 -31.03
C LYS A 81 -31.03 -9.55 -31.09
N ASN A 82 -30.51 -9.08 -29.96
CA ASN A 82 -29.65 -7.89 -29.93
C ASN A 82 -28.18 -8.21 -30.24
N VAL A 83 -27.75 -9.47 -30.09
CA VAL A 83 -26.37 -9.89 -30.37
C VAL A 83 -26.10 -9.90 -31.89
N GLY A 84 -27.11 -10.23 -32.70
CA GLY A 84 -27.01 -10.23 -34.17
C GLY A 84 -26.93 -8.83 -34.80
N ILE A 85 -27.46 -7.82 -34.11
CA ILE A 85 -27.46 -6.43 -34.62
C ILE A 85 -26.10 -5.77 -34.31
N ALA A 86 -25.40 -6.20 -33.29
CA ALA A 86 -24.09 -5.68 -32.97
C ALA A 86 -23.01 -6.13 -33.97
N GLN A 87 -23.21 -7.26 -34.65
CA GLN A 87 -22.31 -7.75 -35.69
C GLN A 87 -22.54 -7.15 -37.09
N GLY A 88 -23.74 -6.58 -37.34
CA GLY A 88 -24.09 -5.94 -38.60
C GLY A 88 -24.17 -4.42 -38.51
N GLY A 89 -23.95 -3.86 -37.38
CA GLY A 89 -23.94 -2.40 -37.18
C GLY A 89 -22.74 -1.80 -37.89
N ALA A 90 -23.00 -0.88 -38.78
CA ALA A 90 -21.97 -0.03 -39.38
C ALA A 90 -20.99 0.37 -38.29
N ALA A 91 -19.69 0.23 -38.59
CA ALA A 91 -18.61 0.56 -37.68
C ALA A 91 -18.88 1.90 -37.01
N ARG A 92 -19.35 1.85 -35.78
CA ARG A 92 -19.46 3.06 -34.97
C ARG A 92 -18.05 3.54 -34.73
N PRO A 93 -17.74 4.80 -34.92
CA PRO A 93 -16.45 5.36 -34.63
C PRO A 93 -16.28 5.45 -33.08
N ILE A 94 -16.07 4.30 -32.46
CA ILE A 94 -15.85 4.18 -31.02
C ILE A 94 -14.35 3.93 -30.87
N THR A 95 -13.70 4.70 -30.01
CA THR A 95 -12.33 4.42 -29.58
C THR A 95 -12.31 3.11 -28.80
N SER A 96 -11.15 2.48 -28.65
CA SER A 96 -10.98 1.27 -27.85
C SER A 96 -11.49 1.41 -26.40
N SER A 97 -11.69 2.63 -25.93
CA SER A 97 -12.30 2.98 -24.63
C SER A 97 -13.81 3.27 -24.72
N GLY A 98 -14.50 2.96 -25.85
CA GLY A 98 -15.94 3.14 -26.02
C GLY A 98 -16.40 4.59 -26.14
N ARG A 99 -15.52 5.57 -26.12
CA ARG A 99 -15.89 6.97 -26.25
C ARG A 99 -16.09 7.37 -27.70
N PRO A 100 -17.12 8.16 -28.04
CA PRO A 100 -17.30 8.68 -29.38
C PRO A 100 -16.10 9.52 -29.78
N MET A 101 -15.65 9.37 -31.03
CA MET A 101 -14.56 10.18 -31.58
C MET A 101 -14.98 11.65 -31.65
N THR A 102 -14.40 12.46 -30.78
CA THR A 102 -14.53 13.91 -30.84
C THR A 102 -13.57 14.44 -31.85
N GLY A 103 -13.73 14.52 -33.05
CA GLY A 103 -12.90 15.09 -34.13
C GLY A 103 -11.54 15.73 -33.82
N VAL A 104 -11.06 15.64 -32.59
CA VAL A 104 -9.79 16.17 -32.11
C VAL A 104 -8.74 15.07 -32.20
N VAL A 105 -7.84 15.18 -33.14
CA VAL A 105 -6.67 14.31 -33.27
C VAL A 105 -5.73 14.58 -32.11
N ARG A 106 -5.60 13.61 -31.19
CA ARG A 106 -4.59 13.68 -30.13
C ARG A 106 -3.20 13.35 -30.70
N PRO A 107 -2.14 14.05 -30.28
CA PRO A 107 -0.77 13.66 -30.63
C PRO A 107 -0.52 12.21 -30.20
N GLY A 108 -0.26 11.32 -31.12
CA GLY A 108 0.00 9.89 -30.85
C GLY A 108 -0.96 8.91 -31.52
N THR A 109 -2.15 9.32 -31.97
CA THR A 109 -3.10 8.43 -32.68
C THR A 109 -2.84 8.30 -34.18
N VAL A 110 -1.86 9.03 -34.74
CA VAL A 110 -1.57 9.05 -36.18
C VAL A 110 -0.59 7.95 -36.61
N SER A 111 -0.06 7.14 -35.70
CA SER A 111 1.06 6.24 -35.99
C SER A 111 0.69 4.88 -36.59
N LYS A 112 -0.56 4.62 -36.98
CA LYS A 112 -0.96 3.31 -37.51
C LYS A 112 -1.73 3.32 -38.83
N MET A 113 -1.62 4.35 -39.64
CA MET A 113 -2.13 4.29 -40.99
C MET A 113 -1.04 4.64 -42.01
N GLY A 114 -0.63 3.65 -42.73
CA GLY A 114 0.04 3.79 -44.02
C GLY A 114 1.54 3.62 -44.01
N ASN A 115 2.00 2.46 -44.48
CA ASN A 115 3.28 2.34 -45.13
C ASN A 115 3.32 3.29 -46.33
N SER A 116 3.76 4.50 -46.15
CA SER A 116 4.30 5.32 -47.20
C SER A 116 5.66 5.82 -46.72
N SER A 117 6.68 5.35 -47.42
CA SER A 117 8.05 5.84 -47.39
C SER A 117 8.05 7.33 -47.79
N GLY A 118 7.77 8.18 -46.84
CA GLY A 118 7.94 9.61 -46.96
C GLY A 118 8.72 10.06 -45.73
N ASN A 119 9.89 10.64 -45.97
CA ASN A 119 10.67 11.32 -44.95
C ASN A 119 9.77 12.28 -44.17
N ILE A 120 9.28 11.82 -43.04
CA ILE A 120 8.71 12.71 -42.05
C ILE A 120 9.91 13.46 -41.49
N VAL A 121 10.13 14.65 -42.05
CA VAL A 121 10.91 15.66 -41.36
C VAL A 121 10.24 15.82 -40.02
N ARG A 122 10.80 15.17 -39.01
CA ARG A 122 10.57 15.57 -37.61
C ARG A 122 10.80 17.06 -37.63
N ALA A 123 9.74 17.84 -37.40
CA ALA A 123 9.90 19.21 -36.95
C ALA A 123 10.86 19.10 -35.77
N GLY A 124 12.13 19.28 -36.10
CA GLY A 124 13.18 19.24 -35.10
C GLY A 124 12.83 20.33 -34.14
N THR A 125 12.66 19.96 -32.90
CA THR A 125 12.89 20.83 -31.77
C THR A 125 14.38 21.17 -31.71
N GLY A 126 14.95 21.44 -32.87
CA GLY A 126 16.16 22.18 -33.09
C GLY A 126 15.86 23.64 -32.84
N MET A 127 15.35 23.96 -31.69
CA MET A 127 15.55 25.29 -31.13
C MET A 127 17.05 25.43 -30.98
N ASN A 128 17.62 26.16 -31.92
CA ASN A 128 18.92 26.74 -31.79
C ASN A 128 18.97 27.51 -30.48
N LEU A 129 19.43 26.86 -29.41
CA LEU A 129 19.72 27.40 -28.08
C LEU A 129 20.85 28.44 -28.11
N SER A 130 21.18 28.95 -29.31
CA SER A 130 22.21 29.99 -29.50
C SER A 130 21.66 31.43 -29.28
N ARG A 131 20.39 31.62 -28.97
CA ARG A 131 19.79 32.93 -28.66
C ARG A 131 19.24 32.95 -27.25
N ALA A 132 20.03 33.42 -26.36
CA ALA A 132 19.82 34.23 -25.17
C ALA A 132 20.95 34.01 -24.19
N MET A 133 21.99 34.77 -24.37
CA MET A 133 23.06 34.89 -23.35
C MET A 133 22.64 35.92 -22.30
N THR A 134 21.64 35.60 -21.51
CA THR A 134 21.44 36.26 -20.21
C THR A 134 22.12 35.44 -19.14
N SER A 135 22.51 36.05 -18.04
CA SER A 135 23.19 35.37 -16.91
C SER A 135 22.42 34.13 -16.43
N GLY A 136 21.08 34.09 -16.57
CA GLY A 136 20.25 32.91 -16.33
C GLY A 136 20.48 31.77 -17.31
N GLY A 137 20.91 32.04 -18.57
CA GLY A 137 21.18 31.02 -19.57
C GLY A 137 22.45 30.18 -19.26
N ARG A 138 23.37 30.71 -18.46
CA ARG A 138 24.53 29.94 -18.01
C ARG A 138 24.17 28.92 -16.94
N TYR A 139 23.23 29.26 -16.07
CA TYR A 139 22.73 28.30 -15.07
C TYR A 139 21.89 27.19 -15.71
N LEU A 140 21.05 27.56 -16.68
CA LEU A 140 20.29 26.56 -17.45
C LEU A 140 21.21 25.67 -18.32
N ARG A 141 22.31 26.21 -18.87
CA ARG A 141 23.29 25.40 -19.59
C ARG A 141 24.11 24.48 -18.69
N ALA A 142 24.46 24.91 -17.49
CA ALA A 142 25.12 24.05 -16.52
C ALA A 142 24.16 22.92 -16.04
N ALA A 143 22.89 23.24 -15.82
CA ALA A 143 21.87 22.27 -15.47
C ALA A 143 21.53 21.33 -16.63
N THR A 144 21.43 21.84 -17.88
CA THR A 144 21.16 21.00 -19.06
C THR A 144 22.40 20.23 -19.53
N ALA A 145 23.62 20.75 -19.35
CA ALA A 145 24.83 19.99 -19.65
C ALA A 145 25.03 18.83 -18.66
N SER A 146 24.71 19.03 -17.39
CA SER A 146 24.67 17.93 -16.42
C SER A 146 23.52 16.95 -16.69
N LEU A 147 22.41 17.41 -17.27
CA LEU A 147 21.31 16.55 -17.72
C LEU A 147 21.57 15.84 -19.05
N GLN A 148 22.38 16.42 -19.94
CA GLN A 148 22.74 15.81 -21.24
C GLN A 148 23.91 14.81 -21.15
N SER A 149 24.74 14.88 -20.12
CA SER A 149 25.74 13.84 -19.83
C SER A 149 25.14 12.59 -19.19
N ILE A 150 23.87 12.62 -18.85
CA ILE A 150 23.16 11.53 -18.21
C ILE A 150 22.45 10.73 -19.31
N ASN A 151 23.13 9.72 -19.83
CA ASN A 151 22.50 8.64 -20.56
C ASN A 151 21.43 7.98 -19.66
N SER A 152 20.17 8.24 -19.95
CA SER A 152 18.98 7.49 -19.57
C SER A 152 18.61 7.30 -18.10
N SER A 153 19.32 7.81 -17.13
CA SER A 153 18.87 7.84 -15.75
C SER A 153 18.91 9.27 -15.20
N MET A 154 17.80 9.78 -14.71
CA MET A 154 17.68 11.09 -14.04
C MET A 154 18.40 11.11 -12.67
N THR A 155 19.52 10.44 -12.52
CA THR A 155 20.28 10.35 -11.28
C THR A 155 21.40 11.37 -11.28
N LEU A 156 21.52 12.14 -10.19
CA LEU A 156 22.67 13.01 -9.95
C LEU A 156 23.94 12.17 -9.79
N ASP A 157 25.05 12.60 -10.41
CA ASP A 157 26.34 11.94 -10.17
C ASP A 157 26.85 12.27 -8.76
N THR A 158 26.51 11.39 -7.82
CA THR A 158 26.81 11.55 -6.40
C THR A 158 28.24 11.23 -6.06
N LYS A 159 28.98 10.52 -6.95
CA LYS A 159 30.39 10.16 -6.72
C LYS A 159 31.35 11.37 -6.73
N SER A 160 30.94 12.45 -7.37
CA SER A 160 31.70 13.69 -7.44
C SER A 160 31.46 14.66 -6.29
N ILE A 161 30.54 14.31 -5.39
CA ILE A 161 30.07 15.17 -4.30
C ILE A 161 31.08 15.19 -3.14
N ASN A 162 31.65 16.36 -2.86
CA ASN A 162 32.48 16.53 -1.66
C ASN A 162 31.59 16.99 -0.48
N PRO A 163 31.47 16.18 0.60
CA PRO A 163 30.59 16.47 1.75
C PRO A 163 30.83 17.84 2.37
N LYS A 164 32.12 18.23 2.53
CA LYS A 164 32.52 19.47 3.19
C LYS A 164 32.08 20.73 2.44
N THR A 165 32.12 20.68 1.10
CA THR A 165 31.77 21.86 0.28
C THR A 165 30.29 22.06 0.14
N ILE A 166 29.50 20.99 0.18
CA ILE A 166 28.04 21.04 0.08
C ILE A 166 27.40 21.59 1.34
N VAL A 167 27.90 21.19 2.51
CA VAL A 167 27.35 21.62 3.81
C VAL A 167 27.37 23.12 4.00
N ILE A 168 28.31 23.84 3.38
CA ILE A 168 28.38 25.31 3.43
C ILE A 168 27.11 25.98 2.85
N LYS A 169 26.49 25.34 1.84
CA LYS A 169 25.24 25.81 1.21
C LYS A 169 24.02 25.15 1.82
N LYS A 170 23.49 25.67 2.92
CA LYS A 170 22.44 25.05 3.73
C LYS A 170 21.21 24.54 2.95
N SER A 171 20.70 25.31 1.98
CA SER A 171 19.52 24.88 1.19
C SER A 171 19.84 23.74 0.23
N LEU A 172 21.01 23.78 -0.40
CA LEU A 172 21.45 22.72 -1.31
C LEU A 172 21.78 21.44 -0.56
N SER A 173 22.43 21.53 0.58
CA SER A 173 22.77 20.37 1.40
C SER A 173 21.53 19.62 1.88
N LYS A 174 20.49 20.33 2.31
CA LYS A 174 19.21 19.72 2.70
C LYS A 174 18.55 18.99 1.53
N ALA A 175 18.51 19.60 0.35
CA ALA A 175 17.94 18.97 -0.85
C ALA A 175 18.71 17.73 -1.31
N VAL A 176 20.06 17.79 -1.26
CA VAL A 176 20.90 16.64 -1.61
C VAL A 176 20.73 15.49 -0.62
N VAL A 177 20.62 15.80 0.65
CA VAL A 177 20.37 14.79 1.70
C VAL A 177 19.02 14.10 1.50
N ASP A 178 17.96 14.86 1.20
CA ASP A 178 16.66 14.28 0.90
C ASP A 178 16.71 13.41 -0.37
N TYR A 179 17.41 13.86 -1.41
CA TYR A 179 17.64 13.06 -2.63
C TYR A 179 18.35 11.73 -2.34
N LEU A 180 19.44 11.77 -1.58
CA LEU A 180 20.19 10.57 -1.19
C LEU A 180 19.36 9.58 -0.38
N PHE A 181 18.45 10.09 0.44
CA PHE A 181 17.59 9.25 1.28
C PHE A 181 16.45 8.59 0.49
N TYR A 182 15.72 9.38 -0.32
CA TYR A 182 14.48 8.91 -0.94
C TYR A 182 14.69 8.28 -2.33
N VAL A 183 15.68 8.78 -3.11
CA VAL A 183 15.89 8.35 -4.49
C VAL A 183 17.02 7.34 -4.60
N GLU A 184 18.23 7.73 -4.19
CA GLU A 184 19.43 6.91 -4.40
C GLU A 184 19.63 5.85 -3.31
N LYS A 185 19.06 6.09 -2.11
CA LYS A 185 19.20 5.21 -0.94
C LYS A 185 20.66 4.97 -0.52
N ASN A 186 21.55 5.93 -0.80
CA ASN A 186 22.95 5.88 -0.44
C ASN A 186 23.18 6.41 0.98
N TYR A 187 22.97 5.54 1.96
CA TYR A 187 23.03 5.90 3.38
C TYR A 187 24.46 6.25 3.85
N LYS A 188 25.51 5.73 3.20
CA LYS A 188 26.89 6.03 3.60
C LYS A 188 27.24 7.49 3.34
N LEU A 189 27.06 7.95 2.11
CA LEU A 189 27.30 9.35 1.75
C LEU A 189 26.36 10.30 2.51
N PHE A 190 25.13 9.88 2.75
CA PHE A 190 24.18 10.62 3.59
C PHE A 190 24.75 10.86 4.99
N LEU A 191 25.25 9.82 5.68
CA LEU A 191 25.82 9.94 7.02
C LEU A 191 27.03 10.86 7.05
N GLU A 192 27.89 10.81 6.05
CA GLU A 192 29.05 11.70 5.93
C GLU A 192 28.60 13.18 5.84
N ILE A 193 27.66 13.48 4.95
CA ILE A 193 27.14 14.86 4.78
C ILE A 193 26.40 15.30 6.05
N ALA A 194 25.56 14.47 6.64
CA ALA A 194 24.79 14.81 7.82
C ALA A 194 25.69 15.00 9.07
N SER A 195 26.75 14.19 9.22
CA SER A 195 27.73 14.35 10.31
C SER A 195 28.53 15.65 10.18
N GLU A 196 28.99 16.00 8.97
CA GLU A 196 29.62 17.29 8.73
C GLU A 196 28.64 18.46 8.93
N GLY A 197 27.35 18.28 8.54
CA GLY A 197 26.30 19.26 8.76
C GLY A 197 26.05 19.56 10.24
N THR A 198 26.04 18.53 11.09
CA THR A 198 25.90 18.71 12.55
C THR A 198 27.10 19.47 13.15
N LYS A 199 28.32 19.18 12.69
CA LYS A 199 29.53 19.90 13.15
C LYS A 199 29.52 21.37 12.75
N VAL A 200 29.19 21.66 11.48
CA VAL A 200 29.12 23.04 10.97
C VAL A 200 28.02 23.86 11.64
N SER A 201 26.94 23.21 12.07
CA SER A 201 25.84 23.87 12.82
C SER A 201 26.06 23.89 14.35
N ASN A 202 27.25 23.52 14.85
CA ASN A 202 27.57 23.41 16.27
C ASN A 202 26.53 22.58 17.07
N TYR A 203 25.94 21.58 16.44
CA TYR A 203 24.91 20.71 17.02
C TYR A 203 23.61 21.41 17.46
N GLU A 204 23.35 22.64 17.01
CA GLU A 204 22.15 23.42 17.35
C GLU A 204 21.01 23.20 16.37
N ASP A 205 21.26 22.75 15.15
CA ASP A 205 20.21 22.53 14.14
C ASP A 205 19.57 21.14 14.34
N TRP A 206 18.31 21.15 14.84
CA TRP A 206 17.52 19.94 15.04
C TRP A 206 17.33 19.11 13.76
N TRP A 207 17.32 19.78 12.57
CA TRP A 207 17.06 19.13 11.29
C TRP A 207 18.10 18.06 10.95
N TRP A 208 19.37 18.31 11.20
CA TRP A 208 20.45 17.36 10.99
C TRP A 208 20.33 16.14 11.89
N LYS A 209 20.04 16.36 13.16
CA LYS A 209 19.84 15.28 14.15
C LYS A 209 18.64 14.42 13.81
N TYR A 210 17.52 15.03 13.37
CA TYR A 210 16.34 14.32 12.90
C TYR A 210 16.67 13.40 11.71
N ASN A 211 17.38 13.90 10.72
CA ASN A 211 17.75 13.13 9.56
C ASN A 211 18.76 12.02 9.87
N LEU A 212 19.73 12.25 10.76
CA LEU A 212 20.61 11.20 11.29
C LEU A 212 19.79 10.10 11.96
N GLY A 213 18.83 10.44 12.81
CA GLY A 213 17.95 9.47 13.45
C GLY A 213 17.16 8.64 12.45
N LYS A 214 16.67 9.25 11.36
CA LYS A 214 15.99 8.52 10.27
C LYS A 214 16.89 7.48 9.60
N VAL A 215 18.14 7.82 9.33
CA VAL A 215 19.06 6.89 8.67
C VAL A 215 19.50 5.79 9.62
N TYR A 216 19.81 6.10 10.87
CA TYR A 216 20.11 5.08 11.87
C TYR A 216 18.94 4.09 12.04
N TYR A 217 17.70 4.57 12.04
CA TYR A 217 16.53 3.71 12.04
C TYR A 217 16.48 2.76 10.82
N LYS A 218 16.81 3.27 9.62
CA LYS A 218 16.87 2.44 8.39
C LYS A 218 18.01 1.42 8.40
N LEU A 219 19.11 1.75 9.03
CA LEU A 219 20.27 0.86 9.19
C LEU A 219 20.09 -0.17 10.33
N GLY A 220 19.04 -0.02 11.15
CA GLY A 220 18.80 -0.90 12.29
C GLY A 220 19.57 -0.53 13.57
N MET A 221 20.26 0.62 13.57
CA MET A 221 20.98 1.16 14.73
C MET A 221 20.00 1.96 15.59
N LEU A 222 19.20 1.23 16.40
CA LEU A 222 18.00 1.81 17.04
C LEU A 222 18.37 2.70 18.24
N GLU A 223 19.40 2.35 19.00
CA GLU A 223 19.85 3.15 20.15
C GLU A 223 20.42 4.50 19.73
N GLU A 224 21.23 4.53 18.66
CA GLU A 224 21.76 5.78 18.11
C GLU A 224 20.63 6.63 17.48
N ALA A 225 19.67 5.97 16.84
CA ALA A 225 18.47 6.65 16.33
C ALA A 225 17.68 7.33 17.45
N GLU A 226 17.44 6.63 18.57
CA GLU A 226 16.77 7.18 19.74
C GLU A 226 17.52 8.41 20.28
N GLN A 227 18.83 8.30 20.49
CA GLN A 227 19.64 9.39 21.04
C GLN A 227 19.57 10.65 20.16
N GLN A 228 19.71 10.49 18.83
CA GLN A 228 19.63 11.61 17.90
C GLN A 228 18.25 12.25 17.86
N LEU A 229 17.21 11.45 17.85
CA LEU A 229 15.82 11.93 17.82
C LEU A 229 15.43 12.61 19.13
N LEU A 230 15.82 12.07 20.29
CA LEU A 230 15.60 12.73 21.59
C LEU A 230 16.36 14.06 21.68
N SER A 231 17.61 14.10 21.17
CA SER A 231 18.37 15.36 21.10
C SER A 231 17.71 16.38 20.18
N ALA A 232 17.14 15.95 19.04
CA ALA A 232 16.38 16.80 18.13
C ALA A 232 15.07 17.32 18.77
N LEU A 233 14.37 16.45 19.52
CA LEU A 233 13.13 16.80 20.21
C LEU A 233 13.32 17.87 21.30
N LYS A 234 14.48 17.81 22.01
CA LYS A 234 14.85 18.85 22.98
C LYS A 234 15.05 20.22 22.35
N LEU A 235 15.53 20.26 21.09
CA LEU A 235 15.77 21.50 20.34
C LEU A 235 14.49 22.04 19.70
N ASN A 236 13.61 21.15 19.25
CA ASN A 236 12.36 21.54 18.60
C ASN A 236 11.22 20.61 18.99
N THR A 237 10.37 21.07 19.89
CA THR A 237 9.19 20.33 20.37
C THR A 237 7.96 20.49 19.48
N THR A 238 7.97 21.46 18.56
CA THR A 238 6.79 21.81 17.75
C THR A 238 6.70 21.01 16.45
N PHE A 239 7.77 20.33 16.04
CA PHE A 239 7.81 19.59 14.79
C PHE A 239 7.18 18.18 14.98
N PRO A 240 6.00 17.93 14.40
CA PRO A 240 5.20 16.73 14.71
C PRO A 240 5.83 15.42 14.25
N TYR A 241 6.70 15.43 13.23
CA TYR A 241 7.32 14.22 12.73
C TYR A 241 8.42 13.64 13.62
N LEU A 242 8.97 14.42 14.56
CA LEU A 242 9.96 13.93 15.52
C LEU A 242 9.39 12.86 16.45
N PRO A 243 8.28 13.13 17.20
CA PRO A 243 7.67 12.09 18.03
C PRO A 243 7.16 10.90 17.23
N LEU A 244 6.65 11.12 16.00
CA LEU A 244 6.20 10.03 15.13
C LEU A 244 7.36 9.10 14.75
N GLN A 245 8.52 9.67 14.40
CA GLN A 245 9.70 8.87 14.08
C GLN A 245 10.25 8.15 15.31
N LEU A 246 10.20 8.80 16.48
CA LEU A 246 10.62 8.20 17.75
C LEU A 246 9.70 7.04 18.15
N SER A 247 8.40 7.18 17.94
CA SER A 247 7.41 6.10 18.11
C SER A 247 7.76 4.86 17.27
N LEU A 248 8.16 5.05 16.00
CA LEU A 248 8.60 3.96 15.14
C LEU A 248 9.90 3.29 15.63
N VAL A 249 10.81 4.06 16.23
CA VAL A 249 12.03 3.50 16.85
C VAL A 249 11.63 2.64 18.06
N TYR A 250 10.79 3.14 18.94
CA TYR A 250 10.35 2.39 20.13
C TYR A 250 9.59 1.11 19.76
N THR A 251 8.74 1.14 18.75
CA THR A 251 8.05 -0.08 18.28
C THR A 251 9.03 -1.12 17.74
N LYS A 252 10.11 -0.71 17.07
CA LYS A 252 11.16 -1.64 16.64
C LYS A 252 12.07 -2.14 17.77
N MET A 253 12.16 -1.40 18.89
CA MET A 253 12.88 -1.79 20.10
C MET A 253 12.03 -2.66 21.04
N ASP A 254 10.84 -3.09 20.59
CA ASP A 254 9.86 -3.83 21.40
C ASP A 254 9.46 -3.09 22.69
N GLN A 255 9.38 -1.75 22.62
CA GLN A 255 8.99 -0.89 23.74
C GLN A 255 7.68 -0.10 23.42
N PRO A 256 6.56 -0.77 23.15
CA PRO A 256 5.32 -0.13 22.70
C PRO A 256 4.74 0.84 23.73
N LEU A 257 4.90 0.58 25.03
CA LEU A 257 4.40 1.49 26.08
C LEU A 257 5.09 2.85 26.02
N ARG A 258 6.42 2.89 25.83
CA ARG A 258 7.14 4.15 25.63
C ARG A 258 6.72 4.88 24.37
N SER A 259 6.38 4.13 23.32
CA SER A 259 5.85 4.71 22.09
C SER A 259 4.53 5.42 22.35
N ILE A 260 3.59 4.79 23.06
CA ILE A 260 2.29 5.38 23.43
C ILE A 260 2.47 6.63 24.30
N GLU A 261 3.31 6.57 25.33
CA GLU A 261 3.60 7.73 26.21
C GLU A 261 4.16 8.92 25.41
N CYS A 262 5.10 8.66 24.50
CA CYS A 262 5.68 9.68 23.63
C CYS A 262 4.62 10.32 22.71
N LEU A 263 3.72 9.54 22.14
CA LEU A 263 2.65 10.02 21.26
C LEU A 263 1.60 10.81 22.05
N GLN A 264 1.18 10.36 23.22
CA GLN A 264 0.20 11.05 24.08
C GLN A 264 0.73 12.38 24.60
N THR A 265 1.97 12.42 25.08
CA THR A 265 2.59 13.67 25.52
C THR A 265 2.73 14.66 24.38
N SER A 266 3.07 14.20 23.18
CA SER A 266 3.20 15.03 22.00
C SER A 266 1.85 15.51 21.44
N SER A 267 0.81 14.67 21.56
CA SER A 267 -0.57 15.04 21.20
C SER A 267 -1.11 16.18 22.07
N ASN A 268 -0.80 16.13 23.37
CA ASN A 268 -1.18 17.20 24.30
C ASN A 268 -0.49 18.53 23.97
N ASN A 269 0.77 18.48 23.54
CA ASN A 269 1.54 19.67 23.16
C ASN A 269 1.13 20.23 21.79
N ASN A 270 0.73 19.37 20.86
CA ASN A 270 0.38 19.72 19.48
C ASN A 270 -1.10 19.40 19.19
N LYS A 271 -2.00 20.09 19.88
CA LYS A 271 -3.46 19.88 19.72
C LYS A 271 -3.89 20.05 18.25
N GLY A 272 -4.66 19.09 17.76
CA GLY A 272 -5.20 19.12 16.39
C GLY A 272 -4.36 18.39 15.33
N GLU A 273 -3.27 17.72 15.70
CA GLU A 273 -2.55 16.83 14.79
C GLU A 273 -3.12 15.41 14.89
N ILE A 274 -3.78 14.98 13.83
CA ILE A 274 -4.47 13.69 13.74
C ILE A 274 -3.46 12.52 13.73
N TYR A 275 -2.26 12.75 13.20
CA TYR A 275 -1.26 11.70 13.02
C TYR A 275 -0.84 11.02 14.31
N PHE A 276 -0.84 11.71 15.45
CA PHE A 276 -0.49 11.08 16.73
C PHE A 276 -1.49 9.99 17.11
N LYS A 277 -2.79 10.24 16.91
CA LYS A 277 -3.84 9.25 17.16
C LYS A 277 -3.77 8.05 16.21
N ILE A 278 -3.42 8.30 14.94
CA ILE A 278 -3.22 7.21 13.96
C ILE A 278 -2.05 6.31 14.38
N TYR A 279 -0.92 6.91 14.78
CA TYR A 279 0.23 6.13 15.22
C TYR A 279 -0.03 5.41 16.54
N GLU A 280 -0.75 6.03 17.47
CA GLU A 280 -1.20 5.38 18.70
C GLU A 280 -2.11 4.18 18.39
N ALA A 281 -3.08 4.34 17.49
CA ALA A 281 -3.94 3.25 17.05
C ALA A 281 -3.16 2.08 16.43
N ARG A 282 -2.12 2.36 15.62
CA ARG A 282 -1.24 1.32 15.05
C ARG A 282 -0.47 0.56 16.14
N VAL A 283 -0.01 1.27 17.19
CA VAL A 283 0.69 0.62 18.31
C VAL A 283 -0.26 -0.24 19.13
N GLU A 284 -1.50 0.22 19.34
CA GLU A 284 -2.53 -0.58 20.02
C GLU A 284 -2.92 -1.83 19.21
N GLU A 285 -2.94 -1.75 17.87
CA GLU A 285 -3.11 -2.92 16.99
C GLU A 285 -1.96 -3.93 17.17
N LEU A 286 -0.71 -3.48 17.23
CA LEU A 286 0.43 -4.34 17.48
C LEU A 286 0.34 -5.05 18.84
N LEU A 287 -0.26 -4.39 19.84
CA LEU A 287 -0.56 -4.97 21.16
C LEU A 287 -1.82 -5.84 21.15
N GLN A 288 -2.48 -6.00 20.01
CA GLN A 288 -3.76 -6.73 19.87
C GLN A 288 -4.93 -6.12 20.66
N HIS A 289 -4.82 -4.85 21.05
CA HIS A 289 -5.90 -4.11 21.69
C HIS A 289 -6.86 -3.50 20.64
N TYR A 290 -7.52 -4.34 19.88
CA TYR A 290 -8.33 -3.94 18.72
C TYR A 290 -9.44 -2.95 19.07
N ASP A 291 -10.10 -3.11 20.21
CA ASP A 291 -11.19 -2.21 20.62
C ASP A 291 -10.71 -0.77 20.86
N ARG A 292 -9.53 -0.61 21.46
CA ARG A 292 -8.90 0.70 21.65
C ARG A 292 -8.44 1.30 20.34
N SER A 293 -7.83 0.50 19.49
CA SER A 293 -7.41 0.94 18.16
C SER A 293 -8.59 1.46 17.35
N VAL A 294 -9.71 0.71 17.30
CA VAL A 294 -10.94 1.13 16.62
C VAL A 294 -11.53 2.42 17.22
N ALA A 295 -11.50 2.57 18.55
CA ALA A 295 -11.95 3.81 19.19
C ALA A 295 -11.11 5.02 18.74
N LEU A 296 -9.78 4.87 18.70
CA LEU A 296 -8.87 5.91 18.21
C LEU A 296 -9.11 6.23 16.73
N TYR A 297 -9.29 5.23 15.86
CA TYR A 297 -9.62 5.46 14.46
C TYR A 297 -10.98 6.16 14.28
N LYS A 298 -11.97 5.84 15.09
CA LYS A 298 -13.25 6.58 15.09
C LYS A 298 -13.06 8.05 15.48
N GLU A 299 -12.21 8.33 16.47
CA GLU A 299 -11.86 9.73 16.81
C GLU A 299 -11.11 10.44 15.67
N VAL A 300 -10.27 9.72 14.93
CA VAL A 300 -9.62 10.26 13.72
C VAL A 300 -10.67 10.63 12.68
N LEU A 301 -11.68 9.77 12.44
CA LEU A 301 -12.75 10.03 11.48
C LEU A 301 -13.65 11.22 11.87
N LEU A 302 -13.82 11.51 13.16
CA LEU A 302 -14.54 12.72 13.60
C LEU A 302 -13.83 14.01 13.15
N ASN A 303 -12.48 13.99 13.06
CA ASN A 303 -11.69 15.13 12.61
C ASN A 303 -11.44 15.15 11.10
N ASP A 304 -11.26 13.97 10.50
CA ASP A 304 -11.03 13.78 9.07
C ASP A 304 -11.80 12.55 8.58
N ASN A 305 -13.02 12.75 8.15
CA ASN A 305 -13.93 11.71 7.67
C ASN A 305 -13.51 11.06 6.34
N CYS A 306 -12.48 11.60 5.68
CA CYS A 306 -11.89 11.02 4.46
C CYS A 306 -10.55 10.31 4.73
N ASN A 307 -10.24 10.01 5.98
CA ASN A 307 -9.00 9.31 6.30
C ASN A 307 -9.08 7.84 5.86
N PHE A 308 -8.37 7.52 4.77
CA PHE A 308 -8.42 6.18 4.16
C PHE A 308 -7.91 5.09 5.10
N GLU A 309 -6.89 5.37 5.89
CA GLU A 309 -6.30 4.38 6.81
C GLU A 309 -7.29 4.02 7.93
N ALA A 310 -7.88 5.03 8.57
CA ALA A 310 -8.86 4.80 9.61
C ALA A 310 -10.08 4.02 9.11
N ILE A 311 -10.57 4.33 7.90
CA ILE A 311 -11.67 3.60 7.26
C ILE A 311 -11.26 2.15 6.99
N ALA A 312 -10.07 1.92 6.42
CA ALA A 312 -9.58 0.59 6.10
C ALA A 312 -9.40 -0.29 7.35
N CYS A 313 -8.79 0.26 8.40
CA CYS A 313 -8.54 -0.48 9.65
C CYS A 313 -9.84 -0.84 10.38
N ILE A 314 -10.81 0.09 10.41
CA ILE A 314 -12.14 -0.23 10.99
C ILE A 314 -12.84 -1.31 10.15
N GLY A 315 -12.77 -1.23 8.82
CA GLY A 315 -13.30 -2.26 7.92
C GLY A 315 -12.66 -3.63 8.17
N ALA A 316 -11.34 -3.68 8.28
CA ALA A 316 -10.59 -4.91 8.58
C ALA A 316 -10.99 -5.50 9.95
N ASN A 317 -11.15 -4.67 10.96
CA ASN A 317 -11.61 -5.12 12.27
C ASN A 317 -13.03 -5.72 12.23
N HIS A 318 -13.95 -5.08 11.50
CA HIS A 318 -15.28 -5.66 11.31
C HIS A 318 -15.23 -7.00 10.57
N PHE A 319 -14.37 -7.14 9.57
CA PHE A 319 -14.18 -8.40 8.87
C PHE A 319 -13.67 -9.51 9.80
N LEU A 320 -12.63 -9.23 10.60
CA LEU A 320 -12.07 -10.17 11.57
C LEU A 320 -13.08 -10.58 12.67
N ASN A 321 -14.01 -9.68 13.00
CA ASN A 321 -15.10 -9.96 13.96
C ASN A 321 -16.32 -10.65 13.32
N ASN A 322 -16.14 -11.30 12.16
CA ASN A 322 -17.19 -12.00 11.42
C ASN A 322 -18.38 -11.13 11.00
N ASN A 323 -18.16 -9.85 10.74
CA ASN A 323 -19.14 -8.90 10.22
C ASN A 323 -18.77 -8.41 8.80
N PRO A 324 -18.75 -9.31 7.78
CA PRO A 324 -18.30 -8.95 6.44
C PRO A 324 -19.17 -7.90 5.76
N GLU A 325 -20.47 -7.83 6.08
CA GLU A 325 -21.40 -6.84 5.53
C GLU A 325 -21.04 -5.41 5.95
N LEU A 326 -20.69 -5.22 7.23
CA LEU A 326 -20.21 -3.92 7.72
C LEU A 326 -18.85 -3.57 7.11
N ALA A 327 -17.94 -4.54 7.04
CA ALA A 327 -16.63 -4.36 6.39
C ALA A 327 -16.78 -3.92 4.92
N LEU A 328 -17.72 -4.54 4.20
CA LEU A 328 -18.03 -4.21 2.82
C LEU A 328 -18.43 -2.72 2.67
N GLY A 329 -19.24 -2.18 3.59
CA GLY A 329 -19.60 -0.77 3.59
C GLY A 329 -18.41 0.17 3.72
N PHE A 330 -17.43 -0.15 4.60
CA PHE A 330 -16.21 0.64 4.76
C PHE A 330 -15.32 0.57 3.52
N TYR A 331 -15.14 -0.61 2.92
CA TYR A 331 -14.34 -0.75 1.69
C TYR A 331 -15.02 -0.10 0.48
N LYS A 332 -16.36 -0.15 0.37
CA LYS A 332 -17.14 0.60 -0.63
C LYS A 332 -16.83 2.09 -0.51
N ARG A 333 -16.88 2.64 0.70
CA ARG A 333 -16.55 4.04 0.96
C ARG A 333 -15.15 4.42 0.50
N LEU A 334 -14.16 3.55 0.71
CA LEU A 334 -12.80 3.79 0.22
C LEU A 334 -12.75 3.86 -1.30
N PHE A 335 -13.48 2.98 -1.98
CA PHE A 335 -13.57 2.96 -3.43
C PHE A 335 -14.24 4.23 -3.98
N GLU A 336 -15.34 4.69 -3.36
CA GLU A 336 -16.03 5.94 -3.68
C GLU A 336 -15.13 7.19 -3.48
N LEU A 337 -14.24 7.15 -2.50
CA LEU A 337 -13.24 8.19 -2.29
C LEU A 337 -12.12 8.22 -3.35
N GLY A 338 -12.11 7.24 -4.25
CA GLY A 338 -11.12 7.10 -5.32
C GLY A 338 -9.83 6.38 -4.89
N PHE A 339 -9.84 5.71 -3.74
CA PHE A 339 -8.74 4.85 -3.31
C PHE A 339 -8.97 3.42 -3.84
N GLY A 340 -8.76 3.24 -5.15
CA GLY A 340 -8.73 1.90 -5.74
C GLY A 340 -7.31 1.33 -5.64
N SER A 341 -7.07 0.36 -4.78
CA SER A 341 -5.81 -0.39 -4.69
C SER A 341 -6.08 -1.89 -4.82
N PRO A 342 -5.10 -2.69 -5.22
CA PRO A 342 -5.27 -4.14 -5.30
C PRO A 342 -5.64 -4.75 -3.95
N GLU A 343 -5.15 -4.19 -2.84
CA GLU A 343 -5.46 -4.65 -1.49
C GLU A 343 -6.93 -4.41 -1.12
N ILE A 344 -7.47 -3.24 -1.50
CA ILE A 344 -8.89 -2.93 -1.25
C ILE A 344 -9.79 -3.85 -2.07
N LEU A 345 -9.46 -4.08 -3.34
CA LEU A 345 -10.22 -5.01 -4.18
C LEU A 345 -10.13 -6.45 -3.67
N ASN A 346 -8.95 -6.87 -3.18
CA ASN A 346 -8.78 -8.15 -2.52
C ASN A 346 -9.69 -8.27 -1.28
N ASN A 347 -9.73 -7.24 -0.44
CA ASN A 347 -10.56 -7.24 0.76
C ASN A 347 -12.07 -7.23 0.43
N LEU A 348 -12.48 -6.50 -0.62
CA LEU A 348 -13.84 -6.58 -1.16
C LEU A 348 -14.19 -8.00 -1.63
N GLY A 349 -13.26 -8.64 -2.36
CA GLY A 349 -13.39 -10.02 -2.79
C GLY A 349 -13.54 -10.99 -1.62
N LEU A 350 -12.75 -10.82 -0.56
CA LEU A 350 -12.89 -11.63 0.66
C LEU A 350 -14.23 -11.42 1.35
N CYS A 351 -14.71 -10.18 1.49
CA CYS A 351 -16.05 -9.92 2.04
C CYS A 351 -17.13 -10.61 1.21
N ALA A 352 -17.03 -10.58 -0.12
CA ALA A 352 -17.95 -11.24 -1.02
C ALA A 352 -17.88 -12.78 -0.91
N LEU A 353 -16.68 -13.33 -0.73
CA LEU A 353 -16.47 -14.77 -0.51
C LEU A 353 -17.22 -15.25 0.74
N PHE A 354 -17.07 -14.53 1.86
CA PHE A 354 -17.77 -14.86 3.11
C PHE A 354 -19.28 -14.62 3.03
N ALA A 355 -19.72 -13.73 2.12
CA ALA A 355 -21.15 -13.54 1.81
C ALA A 355 -21.67 -14.55 0.75
N ASN A 356 -20.87 -15.55 0.33
CA ASN A 356 -21.18 -16.54 -0.70
C ASN A 356 -21.50 -15.95 -2.08
N GLN A 357 -20.98 -14.75 -2.39
CA GLN A 357 -21.15 -14.08 -3.69
C GLN A 357 -19.94 -14.34 -4.59
N TYR A 358 -19.80 -15.58 -5.07
CA TYR A 358 -18.60 -16.04 -5.77
C TYR A 358 -18.31 -15.29 -7.07
N ASP A 359 -19.34 -14.95 -7.86
CA ASP A 359 -19.18 -14.22 -9.12
C ASP A 359 -18.59 -12.82 -8.89
N PHE A 360 -19.11 -12.13 -7.89
CA PHE A 360 -18.60 -10.81 -7.50
C PHE A 360 -17.18 -10.91 -6.91
N CYS A 361 -16.93 -11.94 -6.11
CA CYS A 361 -15.63 -12.22 -5.52
C CYS A 361 -14.55 -12.38 -6.61
N ILE A 362 -14.81 -13.23 -7.63
CA ILE A 362 -13.87 -13.47 -8.73
C ILE A 362 -13.61 -12.17 -9.50
N THR A 363 -14.63 -11.39 -9.82
CA THR A 363 -14.47 -10.11 -10.53
C THR A 363 -13.63 -9.10 -9.75
N CYS A 364 -13.72 -9.08 -8.41
CA CYS A 364 -12.87 -8.26 -7.56
C CYS A 364 -11.40 -8.69 -7.65
N PHE A 365 -11.12 -10.00 -7.55
CA PHE A 365 -9.77 -10.53 -7.63
C PHE A 365 -9.15 -10.33 -9.02
N GLU A 366 -9.91 -10.56 -10.09
CA GLU A 366 -9.44 -10.30 -11.46
C GLU A 366 -9.05 -8.82 -11.65
N LYS A 367 -9.88 -7.88 -11.17
CA LYS A 367 -9.54 -6.46 -11.22
C LYS A 367 -8.34 -6.10 -10.36
N ALA A 368 -8.16 -6.73 -9.22
CA ALA A 368 -6.97 -6.54 -8.40
C ALA A 368 -5.70 -6.96 -9.13
N LEU A 369 -5.73 -8.08 -9.87
CA LEU A 369 -4.60 -8.57 -10.67
C LEU A 369 -4.26 -7.69 -11.89
N LEU A 370 -5.20 -6.86 -12.36
CA LEU A 370 -4.96 -5.96 -13.49
C LEU A 370 -4.21 -4.67 -13.12
N TYR A 371 -3.94 -4.41 -11.84
CA TYR A 371 -3.19 -3.23 -11.43
C TYR A 371 -1.72 -3.34 -11.85
N PRO A 372 -1.15 -2.29 -12.50
CA PRO A 372 0.20 -2.34 -13.07
C PRO A 372 1.33 -2.32 -12.01
N GLU A 373 1.05 -1.89 -10.80
CA GLU A 373 2.04 -1.73 -9.71
C GLU A 373 1.88 -2.81 -8.62
N ILE A 374 1.26 -3.94 -8.96
CA ILE A 374 1.05 -5.03 -7.99
C ILE A 374 2.37 -5.75 -7.69
N ASN A 375 2.64 -6.01 -6.42
CA ASN A 375 3.82 -6.75 -5.97
C ASN A 375 3.60 -8.27 -6.11
N ASP A 376 4.68 -9.02 -6.31
CA ASP A 376 4.61 -10.50 -6.41
C ASP A 376 3.97 -11.14 -5.18
N ILE A 377 4.22 -10.60 -3.99
CA ILE A 377 3.62 -11.10 -2.74
C ILE A 377 2.10 -10.90 -2.78
N THR A 378 1.63 -9.70 -3.09
CA THR A 378 0.18 -9.41 -3.18
C THR A 378 -0.47 -10.25 -4.28
N THR A 379 0.22 -10.45 -5.40
CA THR A 379 -0.26 -11.33 -6.49
C THR A 379 -0.41 -12.77 -6.00
N SER A 380 0.56 -13.27 -5.25
CA SER A 380 0.49 -14.60 -4.64
C SER A 380 -0.72 -14.75 -3.70
N ASP A 381 -0.96 -13.73 -2.85
CA ASP A 381 -2.06 -13.73 -1.90
C ASP A 381 -3.43 -13.69 -2.60
N ILE A 382 -3.56 -12.92 -3.69
CA ILE A 382 -4.79 -12.89 -4.48
C ILE A 382 -5.04 -14.27 -5.13
N TRP A 383 -4.02 -14.90 -5.72
CA TRP A 383 -4.16 -16.23 -6.30
C TRP A 383 -4.46 -17.29 -5.24
N TYR A 384 -3.90 -17.16 -4.04
CA TYR A 384 -4.29 -17.98 -2.90
C TYR A 384 -5.79 -17.80 -2.58
N ASN A 385 -6.30 -16.58 -2.54
CA ASN A 385 -7.71 -16.31 -2.30
C ASN A 385 -8.63 -16.86 -3.41
N ILE A 386 -8.20 -16.78 -4.68
CA ILE A 386 -8.91 -17.44 -5.80
C ILE A 386 -8.96 -18.96 -5.58
N SER A 387 -7.90 -19.56 -5.05
CA SER A 387 -7.90 -20.99 -4.72
C SER A 387 -8.94 -21.34 -3.66
N GLN A 388 -9.16 -20.47 -2.68
CA GLN A 388 -10.20 -20.66 -1.68
C GLN A 388 -11.59 -20.66 -2.32
N VAL A 389 -11.86 -19.76 -3.29
CA VAL A 389 -13.10 -19.78 -4.06
C VAL A 389 -13.29 -21.16 -4.73
N GLY A 390 -12.24 -21.67 -5.39
CA GLY A 390 -12.27 -23.00 -6.00
C GLY A 390 -12.59 -24.13 -5.01
N ILE A 391 -12.02 -24.05 -3.79
CA ILE A 391 -12.29 -25.04 -2.73
C ILE A 391 -13.76 -24.94 -2.25
N TYR A 392 -14.28 -23.72 -2.03
CA TYR A 392 -15.67 -23.50 -1.58
C TYR A 392 -16.69 -23.93 -2.63
N VAL A 393 -16.44 -23.67 -3.91
CA VAL A 393 -17.29 -24.09 -5.02
C VAL A 393 -17.16 -25.59 -5.31
N GLY A 394 -16.09 -26.23 -4.86
CA GLY A 394 -15.77 -27.63 -5.10
C GLY A 394 -14.99 -27.89 -6.38
N ASP A 395 -14.54 -26.85 -7.10
CA ASP A 395 -13.66 -26.97 -8.25
C ASP A 395 -12.19 -27.10 -7.79
N LEU A 396 -11.80 -28.32 -7.45
CA LEU A 396 -10.43 -28.63 -7.02
C LEU A 396 -9.40 -28.44 -8.14
N GLY A 397 -9.85 -28.47 -9.41
CA GLY A 397 -8.99 -28.20 -10.57
C GLY A 397 -8.55 -26.73 -10.60
N LEU A 398 -9.50 -25.81 -10.48
CA LEU A 398 -9.25 -24.38 -10.35
C LEU A 398 -8.38 -24.08 -9.11
N ALA A 399 -8.74 -24.65 -7.95
CA ALA A 399 -8.00 -24.46 -6.71
C ALA A 399 -6.53 -24.84 -6.87
N ARG A 400 -6.25 -26.00 -7.47
CA ARG A 400 -4.88 -26.47 -7.72
C ARG A 400 -4.10 -25.56 -8.67
N GLN A 401 -4.72 -25.11 -9.74
CA GLN A 401 -4.07 -24.20 -10.70
C GLN A 401 -3.74 -22.87 -10.04
N ALA A 402 -4.68 -22.30 -9.29
CA ALA A 402 -4.48 -21.06 -8.57
C ALA A 402 -3.36 -21.16 -7.52
N LEU A 403 -3.30 -22.26 -6.75
CA LEU A 403 -2.21 -22.50 -5.79
C LEU A 403 -0.84 -22.63 -6.47
N LYS A 404 -0.76 -23.30 -7.63
CA LYS A 404 0.48 -23.36 -8.40
C LYS A 404 0.95 -21.99 -8.85
N ILE A 405 0.03 -21.15 -9.30
CA ILE A 405 0.34 -19.77 -9.70
C ILE A 405 0.78 -18.97 -8.47
N ALA A 406 0.07 -19.06 -7.35
CA ALA A 406 0.44 -18.39 -6.11
C ALA A 406 1.88 -18.74 -5.69
N LEU A 407 2.24 -20.02 -5.69
CA LEU A 407 3.58 -20.50 -5.36
C LEU A 407 4.65 -20.12 -6.41
N SER A 408 4.26 -19.85 -7.65
CA SER A 408 5.21 -19.36 -8.67
C SER A 408 5.62 -17.90 -8.46
N PHE A 409 4.75 -17.08 -7.87
CA PHE A 409 5.05 -15.69 -7.51
C PHE A 409 5.74 -15.60 -6.15
N ASN A 410 5.34 -16.42 -5.18
CA ASN A 410 5.95 -16.45 -3.85
C ASN A 410 6.09 -17.89 -3.37
N ASP A 411 7.30 -18.42 -3.47
CA ASP A 411 7.66 -19.78 -3.02
C ASP A 411 7.63 -19.93 -1.49
N LYS A 412 7.47 -18.84 -0.74
CA LYS A 412 7.38 -18.81 0.72
C LYS A 412 5.95 -18.62 1.23
N ASN A 413 4.96 -18.69 0.37
CA ASN A 413 3.56 -18.64 0.80
C ASN A 413 3.18 -19.98 1.43
N ILE A 414 3.19 -20.01 2.75
CA ILE A 414 3.04 -21.22 3.55
C ILE A 414 1.62 -21.75 3.50
N GLU A 415 0.65 -20.85 3.54
CA GLU A 415 -0.76 -21.17 3.45
C GLU A 415 -1.08 -21.84 2.11
N ALA A 416 -0.49 -21.33 1.02
CA ALA A 416 -0.62 -21.94 -0.30
C ALA A 416 0.05 -23.31 -0.37
N MET A 417 1.23 -23.49 0.25
CA MET A 417 1.88 -24.80 0.36
C MET A 417 1.03 -25.82 1.14
N ASN A 418 0.50 -25.38 2.29
CA ASN A 418 -0.36 -26.22 3.12
C ASN A 418 -1.60 -26.70 2.34
N ASN A 419 -2.30 -25.77 1.67
CA ASN A 419 -3.49 -26.12 0.92
C ASN A 419 -3.18 -26.98 -0.30
N MET A 420 -2.06 -26.74 -0.98
CA MET A 420 -1.61 -27.63 -2.06
C MET A 420 -1.33 -29.05 -1.55
N ALA A 421 -0.67 -29.17 -0.40
CA ALA A 421 -0.40 -30.46 0.22
C ALA A 421 -1.69 -31.18 0.63
N VAL A 422 -2.70 -30.46 1.13
CA VAL A 422 -4.02 -31.03 1.44
C VAL A 422 -4.71 -31.55 0.17
N LEU A 423 -4.60 -30.83 -0.96
CA LEU A 423 -5.13 -31.32 -2.25
C LEU A 423 -4.36 -32.56 -2.75
N ASP A 424 -3.05 -32.63 -2.56
CA ASP A 424 -2.24 -33.79 -2.90
C ASP A 424 -2.60 -35.01 -2.05
N LEU A 425 -2.90 -34.81 -0.76
CA LEU A 425 -3.41 -35.91 0.09
C LEU A 425 -4.75 -36.46 -0.40
N ARG A 426 -5.66 -35.62 -0.83
CA ARG A 426 -6.96 -36.05 -1.40
C ARG A 426 -6.80 -36.86 -2.68
N GLU A 427 -5.73 -36.61 -3.44
CA GLU A 427 -5.39 -37.37 -4.63
C GLU A 427 -4.55 -38.62 -4.34
N GLY A 428 -4.23 -38.91 -3.08
CA GLY A 428 -3.42 -40.04 -2.67
C GLY A 428 -1.91 -39.88 -2.88
N LYS A 429 -1.42 -38.65 -3.14
CA LYS A 429 0.00 -38.34 -3.36
C LYS A 429 0.70 -38.03 -2.02
N ASN A 430 0.71 -39.02 -1.12
CA ASN A 430 1.14 -38.84 0.27
C ASN A 430 2.57 -38.32 0.42
N GLU A 431 3.53 -38.78 -0.39
CA GLU A 431 4.93 -38.36 -0.30
C GLU A 431 5.13 -36.89 -0.74
N GLN A 432 4.39 -36.46 -1.78
CA GLN A 432 4.46 -35.08 -2.23
C GLN A 432 3.86 -34.15 -1.17
N ALA A 433 2.72 -34.49 -0.61
CA ALA A 433 2.07 -33.75 0.46
C ALA A 433 2.97 -33.64 1.69
N LYS A 434 3.60 -34.75 2.12
CA LYS A 434 4.54 -34.75 3.25
C LYS A 434 5.68 -33.75 3.05
N ASN A 435 6.33 -33.79 1.88
CA ASN A 435 7.43 -32.90 1.54
C ASN A 435 6.99 -31.41 1.59
N LEU A 436 5.78 -31.08 1.10
CA LEU A 436 5.25 -29.73 1.15
C LEU A 436 4.98 -29.28 2.59
N PHE A 437 4.39 -30.13 3.43
CA PHE A 437 4.18 -29.79 4.85
C PHE A 437 5.50 -29.61 5.61
N GLU A 438 6.48 -30.48 5.38
CA GLU A 438 7.80 -30.35 6.00
C GLU A 438 8.50 -29.05 5.58
N ASN A 439 8.37 -28.65 4.31
CA ASN A 439 8.91 -27.38 3.83
C ASN A 439 8.16 -26.17 4.45
N ALA A 440 6.83 -26.25 4.56
CA ALA A 440 6.03 -25.25 5.22
C ALA A 440 6.47 -25.05 6.68
N CYS A 441 6.68 -26.12 7.44
CA CYS A 441 7.18 -26.10 8.81
C CYS A 441 8.59 -25.49 8.94
N LYS A 442 9.47 -25.69 7.93
CA LYS A 442 10.82 -25.11 7.95
C LYS A 442 10.82 -23.60 7.72
N ILE A 443 9.85 -23.10 6.93
CA ILE A 443 9.76 -21.67 6.61
C ILE A 443 9.17 -20.90 7.80
N ASN A 444 8.13 -21.45 8.43
CA ASN A 444 7.51 -20.84 9.60
C ASN A 444 7.17 -21.92 10.64
N GLU A 445 7.86 -21.83 11.77
CA GLU A 445 7.68 -22.75 12.90
C GLU A 445 6.42 -22.42 13.72
N PHE A 446 5.77 -21.30 13.51
CA PHE A 446 4.61 -20.85 14.30
C PHE A 446 3.27 -21.34 13.76
N LEU A 447 3.21 -21.73 12.48
CA LEU A 447 1.97 -22.21 11.86
C LEU A 447 1.70 -23.65 12.33
N TYR A 448 0.56 -23.87 12.95
CA TYR A 448 0.22 -25.18 13.54
C TYR A 448 -0.44 -26.14 12.54
N GLU A 449 -1.08 -25.66 11.48
CA GLU A 449 -1.83 -26.45 10.51
C GLU A 449 -0.96 -27.50 9.78
N PRO A 450 0.25 -27.18 9.26
CA PRO A 450 1.11 -28.17 8.65
C PRO A 450 1.59 -29.24 9.65
N LEU A 451 1.85 -28.86 10.91
CA LEU A 451 2.22 -29.78 11.98
C LEU A 451 1.09 -30.76 12.30
N PHE A 452 -0.15 -30.26 12.35
CA PHE A 452 -1.33 -31.09 12.56
C PHE A 452 -1.53 -32.06 11.39
N ASN A 453 -1.42 -31.59 10.16
CA ASN A 453 -1.55 -32.42 8.97
C ASN A 453 -0.46 -33.51 8.89
N LEU A 454 0.79 -33.18 9.25
CA LEU A 454 1.87 -34.17 9.37
C LEU A 454 1.55 -35.24 10.42
N SER A 455 1.00 -34.82 11.57
CA SER A 455 0.62 -35.79 12.63
C SER A 455 -0.44 -36.77 12.16
N ILE A 456 -1.42 -36.32 11.35
CA ILE A 456 -2.44 -37.18 10.74
C ILE A 456 -1.82 -38.16 9.75
N ILE A 457 -0.91 -37.71 8.88
CA ILE A 457 -0.23 -38.55 7.90
C ILE A 457 0.53 -39.65 8.64
N LYS A 458 1.30 -39.32 9.66
CA LYS A 458 2.10 -40.27 10.46
C LYS A 458 1.22 -41.24 11.21
N TYR A 459 0.13 -40.78 11.78
CA TYR A 459 -0.86 -41.67 12.40
C TYR A 459 -1.45 -42.67 11.43
N ASN A 460 -1.82 -42.25 10.22
CA ASN A 460 -2.37 -43.12 9.19
C ASN A 460 -1.31 -44.09 8.62
N GLN A 461 -0.02 -43.79 8.70
CA GLN A 461 1.09 -44.65 8.35
C GLN A 461 1.42 -45.69 9.46
N GLY A 462 0.84 -45.52 10.64
CA GLY A 462 1.12 -46.39 11.80
C GLY A 462 2.35 -45.95 12.61
N ASP A 463 2.91 -44.80 12.30
CA ASP A 463 4.10 -44.23 12.94
C ASP A 463 3.70 -43.39 14.15
N ASN A 464 3.21 -44.08 15.19
CA ASN A 464 2.58 -43.45 16.35
C ASN A 464 3.56 -42.55 17.15
N GLU A 465 4.87 -42.87 17.16
CA GLU A 465 5.86 -42.03 17.87
C GLU A 465 6.04 -40.67 17.20
N GLU A 466 6.17 -40.64 15.85
CA GLU A 466 6.28 -39.36 15.13
C GLU A 466 4.97 -38.60 15.15
N ALA A 467 3.82 -39.28 15.02
CA ALA A 467 2.50 -38.67 15.16
C ALA A 467 2.33 -37.96 16.50
N PHE A 468 2.79 -38.59 17.59
CA PHE A 468 2.77 -38.04 18.92
C PHE A 468 3.64 -36.77 19.03
N LYS A 469 4.86 -36.81 18.45
CA LYS A 469 5.76 -35.63 18.45
C LYS A 469 5.13 -34.43 17.73
N TYR A 470 4.63 -34.63 16.49
CA TYR A 470 4.01 -33.55 15.72
C TYR A 470 2.73 -33.03 16.36
N ALA A 471 1.90 -33.88 16.96
CA ALA A 471 0.70 -33.48 17.68
C ALA A 471 1.02 -32.62 18.93
N ASN A 472 2.07 -32.97 19.68
CA ASN A 472 2.52 -32.16 20.80
C ASN A 472 3.06 -30.79 20.34
N LEU A 473 3.91 -30.75 19.29
CA LEU A 473 4.40 -29.50 18.72
C LEU A 473 3.24 -28.61 18.24
N CYS A 474 2.21 -29.22 17.63
CA CYS A 474 1.00 -28.49 17.24
C CYS A 474 0.30 -27.85 18.46
N LEU A 475 0.15 -28.60 19.57
CA LEU A 475 -0.49 -28.11 20.80
C LEU A 475 0.34 -27.07 21.56
N GLU A 476 1.67 -27.12 21.45
CA GLU A 476 2.54 -26.05 21.95
C GLU A 476 2.28 -24.72 21.26
N LYS A 477 1.98 -24.75 19.95
CA LYS A 477 1.67 -23.55 19.18
C LYS A 477 0.19 -23.13 19.29
N ALA A 478 -0.72 -24.08 19.33
CA ALA A 478 -2.16 -23.87 19.42
C ALA A 478 -2.78 -24.71 20.54
N PRO A 479 -2.71 -24.27 21.79
CA PRO A 479 -3.21 -25.02 22.96
C PRO A 479 -4.71 -25.34 22.91
N ASP A 480 -5.47 -24.52 22.18
CA ASP A 480 -6.93 -24.61 22.10
C ASP A 480 -7.43 -25.51 20.96
N ASN A 481 -6.52 -26.06 20.16
CA ASN A 481 -6.90 -26.93 19.04
C ASN A 481 -7.49 -28.26 19.57
N PHE A 482 -8.80 -28.39 19.45
CA PHE A 482 -9.55 -29.55 19.92
C PHE A 482 -9.19 -30.82 19.12
N GLU A 483 -9.03 -30.72 17.80
CA GLU A 483 -8.73 -31.84 16.93
C GLU A 483 -7.36 -32.46 17.23
N ALA A 484 -6.36 -31.61 17.50
CA ALA A 484 -5.04 -32.07 17.89
C ALA A 484 -5.05 -32.76 19.26
N LYS A 485 -5.86 -32.29 20.24
CA LYS A 485 -6.06 -32.95 21.53
C LYS A 485 -6.71 -34.34 21.37
N GLU A 486 -7.71 -34.43 20.51
CA GLU A 486 -8.39 -35.69 20.22
C GLU A 486 -7.43 -36.70 19.57
N LEU A 487 -6.68 -36.25 18.55
CA LEU A 487 -5.67 -37.08 17.88
C LEU A 487 -4.61 -37.58 18.87
N LEU A 488 -4.11 -36.69 19.71
CA LEU A 488 -3.11 -37.02 20.74
C LEU A 488 -3.63 -38.08 21.72
N SER A 489 -4.91 -38.01 22.11
CA SER A 489 -5.55 -39.03 22.96
C SER A 489 -5.63 -40.39 22.27
N LYS A 490 -5.98 -40.38 20.97
CA LYS A 490 -6.02 -41.63 20.15
C LYS A 490 -4.64 -42.26 20.00
N VAL A 491 -3.61 -41.44 19.73
CA VAL A 491 -2.22 -41.92 19.60
C VAL A 491 -1.70 -42.46 20.93
N LYS A 492 -1.98 -41.81 22.06
CA LYS A 492 -1.61 -42.30 23.39
C LYS A 492 -2.21 -43.67 23.69
N ASN A 493 -3.49 -43.89 23.35
CA ASN A 493 -4.15 -45.18 23.56
C ASN A 493 -3.59 -46.31 22.70
N GLN A 494 -2.88 -45.98 21.62
CA GLN A 494 -2.21 -46.98 20.75
C GLN A 494 -0.75 -47.24 21.13
N LEU A 495 -0.13 -46.31 21.87
CA LEU A 495 1.24 -46.47 22.36
C LEU A 495 1.32 -47.19 23.71
N ILE A 496 0.20 -47.31 24.44
CA ILE A 496 0.01 -48.08 25.65
C ILE A 496 -0.46 -49.50 25.27
#